data_92e9d11a750ee5f9370fe002c83254b9
#
_entry.id   92e9d11a750ee5f9370fe002c83254b9
#
_cell.length_a   1.000
_cell.length_b   1.000
_cell.length_c   1.000
_cell.angle_alpha   90.00
_cell.angle_beta   90.00
_cell.angle_gamma   90.00
#
_symmetry.space_group_name_H-M   'P 1'
#
loop_
_entity.id
_entity.type
_entity.pdbx_description
1 polymer ?
#
loop_
_entity_poly.entity_id
_entity_poly.type
_entity_poly.pdbx_seq_one_letter_code
_entity_poly.pdbx_strand_id
1 'polypeptide(L)'
;MNSIINRRVLIKSLLLSLFSSGFSLADSNNHKKFTIIFGSCSNQNNKMDHWQTIINYKPDLLILLGDNVYGDFNNESANQLKQAYKKLSENSNFQYIKNNIPIISIWDDHDYGINDGGRNWEYKNIAKKLFLDFFSVNSNDVRYKRDGIYNSDEILLFNKKIKIVSLDTRYF
;
A
#
# COMPACT_ATOMS: atom_id res chain seq x y z
N MET A 1 15.31 5.60 11.76
CA MET A 1 14.27 6.62 11.99
C MET A 1 12.95 5.92 11.70
N ASN A 2 12.14 5.66 12.73
CA ASN A 2 10.97 4.79 12.65
C ASN A 2 9.81 5.55 12.03
N SER A 3 9.31 5.11 10.88
CA SER A 3 8.04 5.60 10.35
C SER A 3 6.91 4.94 11.15
N ILE A 4 6.27 5.72 12.00
CA ILE A 4 5.10 5.29 12.75
C ILE A 4 3.92 5.34 11.80
N ILE A 5 3.32 4.18 11.54
CA ILE A 5 2.09 4.07 10.74
C ILE A 5 1.04 5.02 11.29
N ASN A 6 0.51 5.83 10.40
CA ASN A 6 -0.32 6.99 10.54
C ASN A 6 -1.37 6.89 11.68
N ARG A 7 -1.53 7.97 12.45
CA ARG A 7 -2.43 8.18 13.61
C ARG A 7 -3.88 7.69 13.47
N ARG A 8 -4.35 7.39 12.25
CA ARG A 8 -5.71 6.89 12.00
C ARG A 8 -5.95 5.46 12.46
N VAL A 9 -4.92 4.64 12.63
CA VAL A 9 -5.04 3.28 13.18
C VAL A 9 -5.14 3.29 14.70
N LEU A 10 -4.56 4.30 15.38
CA LEU A 10 -4.55 4.42 16.84
C LEU A 10 -5.89 4.88 17.43
N ILE A 11 -6.72 5.60 16.67
CA ILE A 11 -7.98 6.17 17.19
C ILE A 11 -9.09 5.12 17.32
N LYS A 12 -9.05 4.03 16.56
CA LYS A 12 -10.05 2.95 16.67
C LYS A 12 -9.82 2.01 17.87
N SER A 13 -8.65 2.03 18.48
CA SER A 13 -8.32 1.18 19.63
C SER A 13 -8.57 1.84 20.99
N LEU A 14 -8.86 3.15 21.07
CA LEU A 14 -8.93 3.88 22.33
C LEU A 14 -10.38 4.16 22.82
N LEU A 15 -11.40 3.75 22.11
CA LEU A 15 -12.80 4.04 22.46
C LEU A 15 -13.60 2.82 22.99
N LEU A 16 -12.92 1.79 23.49
CA LEU A 16 -13.61 0.61 24.04
C LEU A 16 -13.27 0.29 25.50
N SER A 17 -13.07 1.31 26.33
CA SER A 17 -12.93 1.08 27.76
C SER A 17 -13.82 2.01 28.58
N LEU A 18 -15.12 1.76 28.62
CA LEU A 18 -16.03 2.19 29.69
C LEU A 18 -17.41 1.54 29.45
N PHE A 19 -17.60 0.31 29.88
CA PHE A 19 -18.85 -0.21 30.40
C PHE A 19 -18.57 -1.57 31.03
N SER A 20 -18.35 -1.60 32.34
CA SER A 20 -18.32 -2.80 33.13
C SER A 20 -19.67 -2.92 33.87
N SER A 21 -20.41 -3.99 33.60
CA SER A 21 -21.13 -4.70 34.63
C SER A 21 -21.83 -5.93 34.04
N GLY A 22 -21.59 -7.10 34.61
CA GLY A 22 -22.49 -8.26 34.51
C GLY A 22 -21.89 -9.49 33.83
N PHE A 23 -21.28 -10.36 34.63
CA PHE A 23 -21.19 -11.81 34.55
C PHE A 23 -21.65 -12.50 33.26
N SER A 24 -20.68 -13.08 32.53
CA SER A 24 -20.83 -14.41 31.93
C SER A 24 -19.45 -15.00 31.67
N LEU A 25 -19.13 -16.09 32.36
CA LEU A 25 -18.01 -16.97 32.03
C LEU A 25 -18.35 -17.68 30.70
N ALA A 26 -18.07 -17.04 29.60
CA ALA A 26 -17.93 -17.71 28.33
C ALA A 26 -16.45 -17.68 27.99
N ASP A 27 -15.80 -18.82 28.15
CA ASP A 27 -14.47 -19.12 27.64
C ASP A 27 -14.53 -19.02 26.12
N SER A 28 -14.41 -17.81 25.59
CA SER A 28 -14.19 -17.60 24.18
C SER A 28 -12.70 -17.40 24.02
N ASN A 29 -12.00 -18.42 23.57
CA ASN A 29 -10.71 -18.32 22.89
C ASN A 29 -10.89 -17.39 21.68
N ASN A 30 -11.06 -16.12 21.93
CA ASN A 30 -11.17 -15.09 20.91
C ASN A 30 -9.75 -14.83 20.38
N HIS A 31 -9.26 -15.76 19.54
CA HIS A 31 -8.03 -15.56 18.80
C HIS A 31 -8.24 -14.31 17.93
N LYS A 32 -7.76 -13.19 18.41
CA LYS A 32 -7.75 -11.95 17.64
C LYS A 32 -7.02 -12.23 16.33
N LYS A 33 -7.78 -12.25 15.24
CA LYS A 33 -7.27 -12.51 13.89
C LYS A 33 -6.87 -11.16 13.28
N PHE A 34 -5.69 -11.10 12.66
CA PHE A 34 -5.26 -10.01 11.82
C PHE A 34 -5.11 -10.53 10.39
N THR A 35 -5.84 -9.94 9.47
CA THR A 35 -5.91 -10.40 8.08
C THR A 35 -5.06 -9.50 7.20
N ILE A 36 -4.05 -10.07 6.56
CA ILE A 36 -3.24 -9.41 5.54
C ILE A 36 -3.64 -10.00 4.18
N ILE A 37 -3.94 -9.12 3.22
CA ILE A 37 -4.09 -9.50 1.81
C ILE A 37 -2.91 -8.89 1.05
N PHE A 38 -2.36 -9.64 0.12
CA PHE A 38 -1.31 -9.16 -0.78
C PHE A 38 -1.58 -9.61 -2.21
N GLY A 39 -1.09 -8.84 -3.17
CA GLY A 39 -1.25 -9.13 -4.59
C GLY A 39 -0.45 -8.17 -5.46
N SER A 40 -0.38 -8.48 -6.75
CA SER A 40 0.33 -7.72 -7.79
C SER A 40 -0.44 -7.74 -9.10
N CYS A 41 0.10 -7.07 -10.12
CA CYS A 41 -0.34 -7.16 -11.52
C CYS A 41 -1.81 -6.72 -11.73
N SER A 42 -2.16 -5.57 -11.17
CA SER A 42 -3.49 -4.98 -11.29
C SER A 42 -3.57 -4.05 -12.50
N ASN A 43 -3.90 -4.60 -13.67
CA ASN A 43 -4.03 -3.77 -14.87
C ASN A 43 -5.33 -2.96 -14.83
N GLN A 44 -5.19 -1.63 -14.74
CA GLN A 44 -6.30 -0.67 -14.67
C GLN A 44 -7.14 -0.60 -15.96
N ASN A 45 -6.68 -1.24 -17.05
CA ASN A 45 -7.44 -1.30 -18.29
C ASN A 45 -8.40 -2.48 -18.35
N ASN A 46 -8.25 -3.44 -17.45
CA ASN A 46 -9.10 -4.60 -17.30
C ASN A 46 -10.26 -4.33 -16.32
N LYS A 47 -11.18 -5.30 -16.21
CA LYS A 47 -12.20 -5.30 -15.19
C LYS A 47 -11.56 -5.52 -13.81
N MET A 48 -11.67 -4.53 -12.94
CA MET A 48 -10.99 -4.51 -11.64
C MET A 48 -11.87 -5.05 -10.48
N ASP A 49 -12.61 -6.15 -10.71
CA ASP A 49 -13.52 -6.75 -9.72
C ASP A 49 -12.81 -7.27 -8.47
N HIS A 50 -11.50 -7.53 -8.56
CA HIS A 50 -10.69 -7.98 -7.44
C HIS A 50 -10.71 -6.98 -6.27
N TRP A 51 -10.84 -5.67 -6.51
CA TRP A 51 -10.96 -4.69 -5.44
C TRP A 51 -12.20 -4.92 -4.58
N GLN A 52 -13.35 -5.26 -5.19
CA GLN A 52 -14.55 -5.61 -4.44
C GLN A 52 -14.34 -6.89 -3.62
N THR A 53 -13.65 -7.87 -4.20
CA THR A 53 -13.31 -9.11 -3.48
C THR A 53 -12.44 -8.82 -2.26
N ILE A 54 -11.41 -7.97 -2.39
CA ILE A 54 -10.55 -7.55 -1.27
C ILE A 54 -11.39 -6.89 -0.16
N ILE A 55 -12.30 -5.98 -0.51
CA ILE A 55 -13.19 -5.30 0.45
C ILE A 55 -14.02 -6.32 1.23
N ASN A 56 -14.55 -7.34 0.56
CA ASN A 56 -15.41 -8.37 1.18
C ASN A 56 -14.66 -9.19 2.24
N TYR A 57 -13.34 -9.39 2.08
CA TYR A 57 -12.49 -10.06 3.08
C TYR A 57 -12.15 -9.18 4.29
N LYS A 58 -12.45 -7.88 4.24
CA LYS A 58 -12.21 -6.92 5.34
C LYS A 58 -10.80 -7.02 5.91
N PRO A 59 -9.74 -6.86 5.10
CA PRO A 59 -8.39 -6.98 5.59
C PRO A 59 -8.03 -5.83 6.54
N ASP A 60 -7.15 -6.12 7.48
CA ASP A 60 -6.54 -5.13 8.35
C ASP A 60 -5.36 -4.43 7.68
N LEU A 61 -4.78 -5.08 6.66
CA LEU A 61 -3.67 -4.56 5.85
C LEU A 61 -3.75 -5.11 4.42
N LEU A 62 -3.53 -4.25 3.44
CA LEU A 62 -3.29 -4.61 2.06
C LEU A 62 -1.82 -4.34 1.70
N ILE A 63 -1.15 -5.32 1.08
CA ILE A 63 0.21 -5.17 0.55
C ILE A 63 0.16 -5.31 -0.96
N LEU A 64 0.56 -4.27 -1.67
CA LEU A 64 0.64 -4.24 -3.13
C LEU A 64 2.10 -4.48 -3.54
N LEU A 65 2.33 -5.57 -4.28
CA LEU A 65 3.66 -6.12 -4.55
C LEU A 65 4.24 -5.70 -5.91
N GLY A 66 3.67 -4.67 -6.52
CA GLY A 66 4.11 -4.14 -7.81
C GLY A 66 3.11 -4.37 -8.92
N ASP A 67 3.35 -3.73 -10.06
CA ASP A 67 2.40 -3.66 -11.18
C ASP A 67 1.03 -3.17 -10.72
N ASN A 68 1.06 -2.15 -9.89
CA ASN A 68 -0.16 -1.53 -9.37
C ASN A 68 -0.94 -0.83 -10.49
N VAL A 69 -0.22 -0.42 -11.52
CA VAL A 69 -0.73 0.11 -12.79
C VAL A 69 0.22 -0.25 -13.94
N TYR A 70 -0.29 -0.24 -15.15
CA TYR A 70 0.45 -0.46 -16.39
C TYR A 70 0.53 0.88 -17.14
N GLY A 71 1.64 1.57 -16.98
CA GLY A 71 1.80 2.95 -17.44
C GLY A 71 3.15 3.24 -18.07
N ASP A 72 3.68 2.30 -18.86
CA ASP A 72 4.97 2.42 -19.53
C ASP A 72 5.07 3.71 -20.33
N PHE A 73 6.19 4.42 -20.21
CA PHE A 73 6.41 5.71 -20.86
C PHE A 73 7.86 5.86 -21.32
N ASN A 74 8.11 6.80 -22.21
CA ASN A 74 9.44 6.98 -22.83
C ASN A 74 9.88 8.45 -22.95
N ASN A 75 9.30 9.33 -22.16
CA ASN A 75 9.65 10.74 -22.14
C ASN A 75 9.37 11.39 -20.79
N GLU A 76 9.92 12.56 -20.53
CA GLU A 76 9.82 13.28 -19.25
C GLU A 76 8.37 13.63 -18.84
N SER A 77 7.44 13.70 -19.77
CA SER A 77 6.05 14.02 -19.44
C SER A 77 5.39 12.92 -18.60
N ALA A 78 5.81 11.65 -18.76
CA ALA A 78 5.27 10.46 -18.13
C ALA A 78 3.73 10.40 -18.16
N ASN A 79 3.13 10.88 -19.27
CA ASN A 79 1.67 11.01 -19.37
C ASN A 79 0.96 9.66 -19.24
N GLN A 80 1.55 8.59 -19.78
CA GLN A 80 0.97 7.24 -19.69
C GLN A 80 0.87 6.79 -18.24
N LEU A 81 1.93 6.96 -17.44
CA LEU A 81 1.94 6.58 -16.03
C LEU A 81 0.97 7.44 -15.21
N LYS A 82 0.92 8.75 -15.48
CA LYS A 82 -0.03 9.67 -14.84
C LYS A 82 -1.48 9.27 -15.12
N GLN A 83 -1.79 8.91 -16.38
CA GLN A 83 -3.13 8.47 -16.78
C GLN A 83 -3.49 7.12 -16.16
N ALA A 84 -2.53 6.19 -16.06
CA ALA A 84 -2.72 4.89 -15.43
C ALA A 84 -3.10 5.04 -13.95
N TYR A 85 -2.35 5.86 -13.19
CA TYR A 85 -2.68 6.18 -11.81
C TYR A 85 -4.01 6.92 -11.68
N LYS A 86 -4.30 7.87 -12.58
CA LYS A 86 -5.59 8.56 -12.58
C LYS A 86 -6.73 7.55 -12.75
N LYS A 87 -6.65 6.65 -13.73
CA LYS A 87 -7.68 5.63 -13.99
C LYS A 87 -7.87 4.69 -12.79
N LEU A 88 -6.79 4.27 -12.13
CA LEU A 88 -6.90 3.49 -10.89
C LEU A 88 -7.58 4.30 -9.78
N SER A 89 -7.23 5.59 -9.64
CA SER A 89 -7.84 6.46 -8.63
C SER A 89 -9.32 6.73 -8.84
N GLU A 90 -9.83 6.60 -10.06
CA GLU A 90 -11.24 6.75 -10.41
C GLU A 90 -12.08 5.50 -10.09
N ASN A 91 -11.46 4.35 -9.83
CA ASN A 91 -12.17 3.15 -9.42
C ASN A 91 -12.73 3.29 -8.00
N SER A 92 -14.05 3.24 -7.84
CA SER A 92 -14.72 3.49 -6.55
C SER A 92 -14.31 2.50 -5.45
N ASN A 93 -14.09 1.23 -5.81
CA ASN A 93 -13.66 0.21 -4.85
C ASN A 93 -12.20 0.46 -4.40
N PHE A 94 -11.31 0.86 -5.31
CA PHE A 94 -9.95 1.23 -4.94
C PHE A 94 -9.92 2.51 -4.08
N GLN A 95 -10.77 3.49 -4.38
CA GLN A 95 -10.94 4.66 -3.52
C GLN A 95 -11.38 4.28 -2.10
N TYR A 96 -12.37 3.37 -2.00
CA TYR A 96 -12.80 2.85 -0.70
C TYR A 96 -11.63 2.21 0.06
N ILE A 97 -10.86 1.34 -0.61
CA ILE A 97 -9.67 0.69 -0.03
C ILE A 97 -8.67 1.74 0.45
N LYS A 98 -8.30 2.67 -0.42
CA LYS A 98 -7.30 3.72 -0.11
C LYS A 98 -7.69 4.57 1.10
N ASN A 99 -8.99 4.79 1.31
CA ASN A 99 -9.50 5.61 2.40
C ASN A 99 -9.72 4.84 3.71
N ASN A 100 -9.89 3.52 3.66
CA ASN A 100 -10.34 2.73 4.82
C ASN A 100 -9.39 1.62 5.26
N ILE A 101 -8.46 1.19 4.40
CA ILE A 101 -7.57 0.06 4.66
C ILE A 101 -6.12 0.57 4.57
N PRO A 102 -5.27 0.30 5.55
CA PRO A 102 -3.83 0.58 5.45
C PRO A 102 -3.23 -0.14 4.24
N ILE A 103 -2.41 0.57 3.46
CA ILE A 103 -1.72 0.03 2.28
C ILE A 103 -0.22 0.16 2.48
N ILE A 104 0.51 -0.93 2.28
CA ILE A 104 1.94 -0.94 2.01
C ILE A 104 2.10 -1.27 0.53
N SER A 105 2.92 -0.51 -0.18
CA SER A 105 3.10 -0.69 -1.62
C SER A 105 4.56 -0.63 -2.03
N ILE A 106 4.89 -1.43 -3.03
CA ILE A 106 6.13 -1.41 -3.77
C ILE A 106 5.79 -1.41 -5.27
N TRP A 107 6.70 -0.98 -6.11
CA TRP A 107 6.54 -1.08 -7.56
C TRP A 107 7.10 -2.38 -8.13
N ASP A 108 6.71 -2.69 -9.38
CA ASP A 108 7.46 -3.56 -10.28
C ASP A 108 7.71 -2.77 -11.59
N ASP A 109 7.89 -3.41 -12.73
CA ASP A 109 8.40 -2.76 -13.93
C ASP A 109 7.39 -1.80 -14.60
N HIS A 110 6.11 -2.14 -14.65
CA HIS A 110 5.11 -1.30 -15.31
C HIS A 110 4.80 -0.01 -14.54
N ASP A 111 4.81 -0.02 -13.23
CA ASP A 111 4.66 1.20 -12.43
C ASP A 111 6.03 1.87 -12.13
N TYR A 112 7.14 1.18 -12.35
CA TYR A 112 8.47 1.77 -12.49
C TYR A 112 8.61 2.52 -13.82
N GLY A 113 7.85 2.12 -14.85
CA GLY A 113 7.60 2.92 -16.05
C GLY A 113 8.09 2.36 -17.37
N ILE A 114 8.62 1.13 -17.39
CA ILE A 114 8.97 0.41 -18.63
C ILE A 114 9.08 -1.08 -18.34
N ASN A 115 8.44 -1.90 -19.17
CA ASN A 115 8.53 -3.36 -19.09
C ASN A 115 9.99 -3.84 -18.99
N ASP A 116 10.25 -4.72 -18.02
CA ASP A 116 11.59 -5.25 -17.68
C ASP A 116 12.63 -4.16 -17.34
N GLY A 117 12.18 -2.95 -16.99
CA GLY A 117 13.04 -1.83 -16.61
C GLY A 117 13.86 -2.11 -15.35
N GLY A 118 15.06 -1.54 -15.31
CA GLY A 118 15.99 -1.68 -14.18
C GLY A 118 16.87 -0.44 -14.01
N ARG A 119 18.05 -0.63 -13.37
CA ARG A 119 18.92 0.46 -12.93
C ARG A 119 19.22 1.55 -13.98
N ASN A 120 19.25 1.19 -15.25
CA ASN A 120 19.63 2.10 -16.34
C ASN A 120 18.43 2.87 -16.91
N TRP A 121 17.21 2.68 -16.39
CA TRP A 121 16.04 3.39 -16.85
C TRP A 121 16.17 4.91 -16.59
N GLU A 122 16.13 5.70 -17.66
CA GLU A 122 16.41 7.14 -17.63
C GLU A 122 15.41 7.91 -16.75
N TYR A 123 14.12 7.55 -16.82
CA TYR A 123 13.04 8.30 -16.15
C TYR A 123 12.64 7.72 -14.80
N LYS A 124 13.43 6.82 -14.21
CA LYS A 124 13.12 6.16 -12.93
C LYS A 124 12.82 7.14 -11.78
N ASN A 125 13.45 8.30 -11.75
CA ASN A 125 13.18 9.30 -10.71
C ASN A 125 11.84 10.01 -10.90
N ILE A 126 11.35 10.15 -12.12
CA ILE A 126 10.03 10.66 -12.43
C ILE A 126 8.98 9.63 -11.97
N ALA A 127 9.17 8.36 -12.34
CA ALA A 127 8.32 7.27 -11.88
C ALA A 127 8.27 7.18 -10.35
N LYS A 128 9.42 7.27 -9.68
CA LYS A 128 9.52 7.28 -8.22
C LYS A 128 8.66 8.37 -7.59
N LYS A 129 8.78 9.60 -8.10
CA LYS A 129 7.97 10.71 -7.59
C LYS A 129 6.48 10.46 -7.77
N LEU A 130 6.05 10.02 -8.95
CA LEU A 130 4.64 9.73 -9.24
C LEU A 130 4.10 8.60 -8.35
N PHE A 131 4.87 7.55 -8.14
CA PHE A 131 4.51 6.45 -7.24
C PHE A 131 4.31 6.93 -5.80
N LEU A 132 5.28 7.65 -5.24
CA LEU A 132 5.23 8.13 -3.86
C LEU A 132 4.07 9.11 -3.65
N ASP A 133 3.84 10.01 -4.61
CA ASP A 133 2.72 10.96 -4.59
C ASP A 133 1.38 10.22 -4.65
N PHE A 134 1.24 9.23 -5.54
CA PHE A 134 0.01 8.45 -5.69
C PHE A 134 -0.36 7.71 -4.41
N PHE A 135 0.60 7.08 -3.76
CA PHE A 135 0.36 6.37 -2.50
C PHE A 135 0.37 7.30 -1.27
N SER A 136 0.37 8.62 -1.49
CA SER A 136 0.29 9.65 -0.45
C SER A 136 1.38 9.50 0.62
N VAL A 137 2.59 9.12 0.19
CA VAL A 137 3.77 9.06 1.04
C VAL A 137 4.08 10.48 1.54
N ASN A 138 4.40 10.63 2.83
CA ASN A 138 4.71 11.93 3.39
C ASN A 138 5.89 12.57 2.66
N SER A 139 5.79 13.83 2.26
CA SER A 139 6.83 14.56 1.50
C SER A 139 8.18 14.66 2.24
N ASN A 140 8.19 14.50 3.56
CA ASN A 140 9.41 14.43 4.36
C ASN A 140 10.01 13.02 4.46
N ASP A 141 9.36 12.01 3.86
CA ASP A 141 9.86 10.64 3.86
C ASP A 141 11.21 10.55 3.14
N VAL A 142 12.09 9.72 3.69
CA VAL A 142 13.45 9.54 3.17
C VAL A 142 13.47 9.02 1.73
N ARG A 143 12.42 8.30 1.30
CA ARG A 143 12.29 7.78 -0.07
C ARG A 143 12.28 8.86 -1.14
N TYR A 144 11.85 10.08 -0.82
CA TYR A 144 11.97 11.21 -1.76
C TYR A 144 13.42 11.69 -1.98
N LYS A 145 14.31 11.40 -1.03
CA LYS A 145 15.69 11.95 -1.01
C LYS A 145 16.76 10.91 -1.32
N ARG A 146 16.47 9.63 -1.13
CA ARG A 146 17.40 8.52 -1.38
C ARG A 146 17.07 7.80 -2.68
N ASP A 147 17.97 6.95 -3.14
CA ASP A 147 17.76 6.05 -4.26
C ASP A 147 16.77 4.94 -3.90
N GLY A 148 15.90 4.59 -4.88
CA GLY A 148 14.88 3.56 -4.72
C GLY A 148 13.73 3.91 -3.77
N ILE A 149 12.79 2.97 -3.64
CA ILE A 149 11.62 3.10 -2.77
C ILE A 149 11.52 2.01 -1.69
N TYR A 150 12.57 1.17 -1.54
CA TYR A 150 12.58 0.15 -0.48
C TYR A 150 12.24 0.77 0.87
N ASN A 151 11.54 0.00 1.73
CA ASN A 151 11.12 0.49 3.03
C ASN A 151 10.98 -0.64 4.05
N SER A 152 10.84 -0.30 5.31
CA SER A 152 10.39 -1.23 6.33
C SER A 152 9.34 -0.57 7.21
N ASP A 153 8.24 -1.28 7.41
CA ASP A 153 7.12 -0.88 8.25
C ASP A 153 7.03 -1.81 9.46
N GLU A 154 6.71 -1.27 10.62
CA GLU A 154 6.53 -2.05 11.84
C GLU A 154 5.06 -1.97 12.30
N ILE A 155 4.48 -3.12 12.58
CA ILE A 155 3.12 -3.26 13.10
C ILE A 155 3.19 -3.93 14.47
N LEU A 156 2.56 -3.32 15.47
CA LEU A 156 2.43 -3.94 16.79
C LEU A 156 1.08 -4.68 16.87
N LEU A 157 1.13 -6.00 16.99
CA LEU A 157 -0.03 -6.88 17.08
C LEU A 157 0.05 -7.76 18.31
N PHE A 158 -0.95 -7.69 19.19
CA PHE A 158 -1.04 -8.59 20.37
C PHE A 158 0.29 -8.70 21.15
N ASN A 159 0.95 -7.56 21.39
CA ASN A 159 2.27 -7.47 22.04
C ASN A 159 3.43 -8.11 21.25
N LYS A 160 3.21 -8.46 19.97
CA LYS A 160 4.26 -8.90 19.06
C LYS A 160 4.52 -7.82 18.00
N LYS A 161 5.79 -7.62 17.69
CA LYS A 161 6.22 -6.71 16.64
C LYS A 161 6.38 -7.51 15.34
N ILE A 162 5.65 -7.10 14.30
CA ILE A 162 5.80 -7.62 12.93
C ILE A 162 6.53 -6.55 12.13
N LYS A 163 7.61 -6.93 11.48
CA LYS A 163 8.34 -6.07 10.55
C LYS A 163 8.12 -6.54 9.13
N ILE A 164 7.64 -5.63 8.27
CA ILE A 164 7.45 -5.85 6.84
C ILE A 164 8.57 -5.11 6.13
N VAL A 165 9.36 -5.83 5.34
CA VAL A 165 10.47 -5.27 4.55
C VAL A 165 10.08 -5.31 3.09
N SER A 166 9.92 -4.15 2.47
CA SER A 166 9.64 -3.98 1.05
C SER A 166 10.96 -3.74 0.31
N LEU A 167 11.36 -4.69 -0.53
CA LEU A 167 12.58 -4.59 -1.32
C LEU A 167 12.29 -3.89 -2.65
N ASP A 168 13.21 -3.05 -3.11
CA ASP A 168 13.17 -2.46 -4.45
C ASP A 168 14.05 -3.29 -5.37
N THR A 169 13.42 -4.01 -6.28
CA THR A 169 14.09 -4.94 -7.21
C THR A 169 14.35 -4.32 -8.58
N ARG A 170 14.01 -3.04 -8.79
CA ARG A 170 14.12 -2.37 -10.09
C ARG A 170 15.17 -1.25 -10.13
N TYR A 171 15.28 -0.48 -9.07
CA TYR A 171 16.06 0.75 -9.08
C TYR A 171 17.59 0.54 -9.13
N PHE A 172 18.12 -0.58 -8.58
CA PHE A 172 19.54 -0.88 -8.39
C PHE A 172 20.12 -1.84 -9.40
#